data_6b53a2ad9e945d36e33c8f6ff52bce3f
#
_entry.id   6b53a2ad9e945d36e33c8f6ff52bce3f
#
_cell.length_a   1.000
_cell.length_b   1.000
_cell.length_c   1.000
_cell.angle_alpha   90.00
_cell.angle_beta   90.00
_cell.angle_gamma   90.00
#
_symmetry.space_group_name_H-M   'P 1'
#
loop_
_entity.id
_entity.type
_entity.pdbx_description
1 polymer ?
#
loop_
_entity_poly.entity_id
_entity_poly.type
_entity_poly.pdbx_seq_one_letter_code
_entity_poly.pdbx_strand_id
1 'polypeptide(L)'
;AIGGKDSMSGTFEDIHVPPTLVSFAVTTAKTGDIISPEFKGAGHDVYLFRPEKGENGLPTGASLKAVYARVNELMASGCVKACYTPGFGGIAEAILKMAMGNGIGFEYDKALTQDEIFGYDYGAFIVEVCGSDAGTACGEEGILIGRTTDDGFISRGGEKLALEDLCSIYEEKLEPVYPCNIRTEGEAPEAISFASSKTFSASVKTARPKALIPVFPGTNCEYDTAKAFDRAGAEPEIFVINNLTASDVASSIESFAAKVRESQ
;
A
#
# COMPACT_ATOMS: atom_id res chain seq x y z
N ALA A 1 4.95 -13.66 -8.54
CA ALA A 1 4.56 -12.39 -9.16
C ALA A 1 3.73 -12.66 -10.40
N ILE A 2 2.74 -11.82 -10.62
CA ILE A 2 1.81 -11.94 -11.77
C ILE A 2 2.03 -10.81 -12.81
N GLY A 3 2.84 -9.84 -12.50
CA GLY A 3 3.20 -8.74 -13.38
C GLY A 3 4.09 -7.75 -12.67
N GLY A 4 4.70 -6.85 -13.42
CA GLY A 4 5.53 -5.77 -12.92
C GLY A 4 5.25 -4.49 -13.69
N LYS A 5 4.96 -3.42 -12.96
CA LYS A 5 4.72 -2.09 -13.50
C LYS A 5 5.11 -1.03 -12.46
N ASP A 6 5.15 0.22 -12.86
CA ASP A 6 5.39 1.35 -11.98
C ASP A 6 6.80 1.41 -11.36
N SER A 7 7.73 0.61 -11.89
CA SER A 7 9.15 0.78 -11.64
C SER A 7 9.72 1.67 -12.73
N MET A 8 10.29 2.81 -12.35
CA MET A 8 10.84 3.74 -13.33
C MET A 8 12.09 4.45 -12.81
N SER A 9 12.89 4.89 -13.73
CA SER A 9 13.97 5.84 -13.53
C SER A 9 14.13 6.65 -14.82
N GLY A 10 14.59 7.88 -14.73
CA GLY A 10 14.82 8.69 -15.92
C GLY A 10 14.95 10.17 -15.61
N THR A 11 15.28 10.91 -16.63
CA THR A 11 15.39 12.36 -16.58
C THR A 11 14.56 12.95 -17.73
N PHE A 12 13.75 13.94 -17.42
CA PHE A 12 13.03 14.75 -18.38
C PHE A 12 13.24 16.23 -18.02
N GLU A 13 13.94 16.96 -18.87
CA GLU A 13 14.39 18.32 -18.60
C GLU A 13 15.12 18.40 -17.24
N ASP A 14 14.61 19.18 -16.29
CA ASP A 14 15.19 19.35 -14.95
C ASP A 14 14.61 18.37 -13.90
N ILE A 15 13.74 17.46 -14.32
CA ILE A 15 13.11 16.47 -13.44
C ILE A 15 13.94 15.18 -13.48
N HIS A 16 14.46 14.80 -12.32
CA HIS A 16 15.20 13.56 -12.15
C HIS A 16 14.38 12.58 -11.31
N VAL A 17 13.92 11.51 -11.93
CA VAL A 17 13.23 10.42 -11.22
C VAL A 17 14.28 9.41 -10.76
N PRO A 18 14.46 9.20 -9.45
CA PRO A 18 15.40 8.21 -8.96
C PRO A 18 14.94 6.80 -9.33
N PRO A 19 15.86 5.82 -9.42
CA PRO A 19 15.50 4.42 -9.59
C PRO A 19 14.49 4.01 -8.51
N THR A 20 13.28 3.66 -8.93
CA THR A 20 12.17 3.33 -8.03
C THR A 20 11.63 1.95 -8.37
N LEU A 21 11.59 1.07 -7.39
CA LEU A 21 10.94 -0.24 -7.47
C LEU A 21 9.69 -0.22 -6.58
N VAL A 22 8.54 -0.41 -7.19
CA VAL A 22 7.27 -0.55 -6.46
C VAL A 22 6.88 -2.02 -6.43
N SER A 23 6.63 -2.54 -5.23
CA SER A 23 6.12 -3.90 -5.02
C SER A 23 4.83 -3.85 -4.22
N PHE A 24 3.83 -4.54 -4.68
CA PHE A 24 2.56 -4.67 -3.97
C PHE A 24 2.06 -6.11 -4.00
N ALA A 25 1.30 -6.46 -2.98
CA ALA A 25 0.70 -7.77 -2.84
C ALA A 25 -0.80 -7.64 -2.57
N VAL A 26 -1.56 -8.61 -3.05
CA VAL A 26 -3.01 -8.66 -2.85
C VAL A 26 -3.37 -9.96 -2.16
N THR A 27 -4.21 -9.87 -1.16
CA THR A 27 -4.80 -11.01 -0.45
C THR A 27 -6.28 -10.74 -0.17
N THR A 28 -6.97 -11.72 0.35
CA THR A 28 -8.37 -11.59 0.77
C THR A 28 -8.48 -11.74 2.28
N ALA A 29 -9.36 -10.94 2.88
CA ALA A 29 -9.68 -11.01 4.30
C ALA A 29 -11.19 -10.78 4.51
N LYS A 30 -11.70 -11.08 5.69
CA LYS A 30 -13.05 -10.70 6.07
C LYS A 30 -13.05 -9.23 6.52
N THR A 31 -14.07 -8.48 6.15
CA THR A 31 -14.18 -7.05 6.52
C THR A 31 -14.14 -6.82 8.03
N GLY A 32 -14.65 -7.75 8.83
CA GLY A 32 -14.60 -7.67 10.29
C GLY A 32 -13.21 -7.84 10.91
N ASP A 33 -12.25 -8.36 10.15
CA ASP A 33 -10.86 -8.57 10.62
C ASP A 33 -9.94 -7.39 10.23
N ILE A 34 -10.47 -6.39 9.51
CA ILE A 34 -9.68 -5.25 9.04
C ILE A 34 -9.58 -4.19 10.15
N ILE A 35 -8.36 -3.78 10.44
CA ILE A 35 -8.02 -2.72 11.38
C ILE A 35 -7.41 -1.56 10.59
N SER A 36 -7.96 -0.36 10.78
CA SER A 36 -7.44 0.84 10.14
C SER A 36 -6.32 1.51 10.95
N PRO A 37 -5.49 2.36 10.33
CA PRO A 37 -4.27 2.86 10.97
C PRO A 37 -4.48 3.98 11.98
N GLU A 38 -5.55 4.80 11.88
CA GLU A 38 -5.76 5.94 12.76
C GLU A 38 -6.10 5.54 14.20
N PHE A 39 -5.61 6.30 15.20
CA PHE A 39 -5.96 6.10 16.61
C PHE A 39 -7.48 6.16 16.85
N LYS A 40 -7.98 5.33 17.74
CA LYS A 40 -9.43 5.17 17.99
C LYS A 40 -9.92 5.83 19.27
N GLY A 41 -9.05 6.12 20.20
CA GLY A 41 -9.46 6.70 21.49
C GLY A 41 -8.28 7.25 22.27
N ALA A 42 -8.58 8.12 23.24
CA ALA A 42 -7.60 8.62 24.18
C ALA A 42 -7.41 7.66 25.37
N GLY A 43 -6.22 7.70 25.97
CA GLY A 43 -5.88 6.88 27.13
C GLY A 43 -5.49 5.44 26.81
N HIS A 44 -5.28 5.12 25.53
CA HIS A 44 -4.83 3.81 25.09
C HIS A 44 -3.31 3.74 25.08
N ASP A 45 -2.76 2.61 25.46
CA ASP A 45 -1.33 2.35 25.36
C ASP A 45 -0.97 1.98 23.91
N VAL A 46 0.23 2.41 23.50
CA VAL A 46 0.73 2.16 22.14
C VAL A 46 2.06 1.44 22.23
N TYR A 47 2.15 0.31 21.54
CA TYR A 47 3.30 -0.57 21.55
C TYR A 47 3.95 -0.67 20.17
N LEU A 48 5.27 -0.81 20.18
CA LEU A 48 6.09 -1.11 19.00
C LEU A 48 6.53 -2.57 19.05
N PHE A 49 6.32 -3.27 17.95
CA PHE A 49 6.89 -4.59 17.67
C PHE A 49 7.90 -4.45 16.56
N ARG A 50 9.18 -4.66 16.86
CA ARG A 50 10.27 -4.50 15.88
C ARG A 50 11.03 -5.79 15.67
N PRO A 51 11.39 -6.11 14.40
CA PRO A 51 12.26 -7.25 14.13
C PRO A 51 13.71 -6.96 14.51
N GLU A 52 14.44 -8.01 14.78
CA GLU A 52 15.90 -7.93 14.95
C GLU A 52 16.57 -7.58 13.64
N LYS A 53 17.56 -6.70 13.70
CA LYS A 53 18.39 -6.28 12.56
C LYS A 53 19.64 -7.17 12.48
N GLY A 54 19.94 -7.63 11.28
CA GLY A 54 21.19 -8.31 10.98
C GLY A 54 22.38 -7.34 10.87
N GLU A 55 23.56 -7.86 10.59
CA GLU A 55 24.80 -7.07 10.45
C GLU A 55 24.72 -5.99 9.34
N ASN A 56 23.88 -6.20 8.35
CA ASN A 56 23.62 -5.24 7.27
C ASN A 56 22.59 -4.15 7.63
N GLY A 57 22.11 -4.12 8.87
CA GLY A 57 21.10 -3.18 9.35
C GLY A 57 19.66 -3.46 8.87
N LEU A 58 19.45 -4.51 8.10
CA LEU A 58 18.12 -4.91 7.62
C LEU A 58 17.50 -5.97 8.56
N PRO A 59 16.16 -6.05 8.63
CA PRO A 59 15.49 -7.09 9.39
C PRO A 59 15.87 -8.50 8.93
N THR A 60 16.05 -9.42 9.86
CA THR A 60 16.23 -10.83 9.51
C THR A 60 14.90 -11.48 9.13
N GLY A 61 14.91 -12.40 8.17
CA GLY A 61 13.68 -13.05 7.71
C GLY A 61 12.98 -13.88 8.80
N ALA A 62 13.74 -14.44 9.75
CA ALA A 62 13.16 -15.18 10.87
C ALA A 62 12.43 -14.24 11.84
N SER A 63 13.07 -13.13 12.20
CA SER A 63 12.49 -12.13 13.10
C SER A 63 11.29 -11.42 12.50
N LEU A 64 11.33 -11.09 11.19
CA LEU A 64 10.16 -10.57 10.48
C LEU A 64 8.94 -11.50 10.59
N LYS A 65 9.14 -12.79 10.34
CA LYS A 65 8.05 -13.77 10.45
C LYS A 65 7.49 -13.87 11.87
N ALA A 66 8.36 -13.80 12.89
CA ALA A 66 7.94 -13.82 14.29
C ALA A 66 7.10 -12.59 14.65
N VAL A 67 7.54 -11.39 14.26
CA VAL A 67 6.81 -10.14 14.48
C VAL A 67 5.45 -10.17 13.77
N TYR A 68 5.39 -10.61 12.52
CA TYR A 68 4.14 -10.69 11.76
C TYR A 68 3.15 -11.68 12.38
N ALA A 69 3.63 -12.84 12.80
CA ALA A 69 2.79 -13.82 13.50
C ALA A 69 2.24 -13.25 14.80
N ARG A 70 3.10 -12.58 15.59
CA ARG A 70 2.72 -12.00 16.88
C ARG A 70 1.68 -10.89 16.73
N VAL A 71 1.89 -9.95 15.81
CA VAL A 71 0.92 -8.87 15.56
C VAL A 71 -0.40 -9.43 15.05
N ASN A 72 -0.38 -10.43 14.17
CA ASN A 72 -1.59 -11.09 13.69
C ASN A 72 -2.38 -11.78 14.82
N GLU A 73 -1.71 -12.43 15.77
CA GLU A 73 -2.35 -13.01 16.96
C GLU A 73 -3.01 -11.93 17.83
N LEU A 74 -2.33 -10.81 18.04
CA LEU A 74 -2.86 -9.67 18.79
C LEU A 74 -4.09 -9.07 18.09
N MET A 75 -4.05 -8.90 16.78
CA MET A 75 -5.20 -8.43 16.00
C MET A 75 -6.38 -9.41 16.14
N ALA A 76 -6.13 -10.71 16.04
CA ALA A 76 -7.15 -11.74 16.17
C ALA A 76 -7.78 -11.79 17.59
N SER A 77 -7.04 -11.40 18.63
CA SER A 77 -7.58 -11.32 20.01
C SER A 77 -8.57 -10.17 20.22
N GLY A 78 -8.61 -9.17 19.28
CA GLY A 78 -9.50 -8.01 19.36
C GLY A 78 -9.03 -6.89 20.29
N CYS A 79 -7.85 -7.01 20.93
CA CYS A 79 -7.30 -5.95 21.78
C CYS A 79 -6.68 -4.80 20.98
N VAL A 80 -6.25 -5.04 19.74
CA VAL A 80 -5.70 -4.02 18.85
C VAL A 80 -6.82 -3.17 18.25
N LYS A 81 -6.69 -1.86 18.36
CA LYS A 81 -7.64 -0.87 17.83
C LYS A 81 -7.15 -0.19 16.58
N ALA A 82 -5.85 0.08 16.48
CA ALA A 82 -5.20 0.62 15.31
C ALA A 82 -3.85 -0.05 15.11
N CYS A 83 -3.41 -0.14 13.87
CA CYS A 83 -2.11 -0.71 13.52
C CYS A 83 -1.51 0.02 12.33
N TYR A 84 -0.22 0.38 12.43
CA TYR A 84 0.52 1.06 11.37
C TYR A 84 1.97 0.56 11.30
N THR A 85 2.62 0.76 10.16
CA THR A 85 4.02 0.40 9.94
C THR A 85 4.87 1.66 9.79
N PRO A 86 5.95 1.84 10.57
CA PRO A 86 6.88 2.95 10.41
C PRO A 86 7.50 2.96 9.01
N GLY A 87 7.56 4.15 8.40
CA GLY A 87 8.20 4.39 7.13
C GLY A 87 9.57 5.06 7.29
N PHE A 88 9.92 5.92 6.34
CA PHE A 88 11.18 6.64 6.30
C PHE A 88 11.39 7.57 7.50
N GLY A 89 10.32 8.19 8.00
CA GLY A 89 10.34 9.08 9.17
C GLY A 89 10.25 8.36 10.52
N GLY A 90 10.35 7.03 10.55
CA GLY A 90 10.38 6.25 11.77
C GLY A 90 9.07 6.26 12.57
N ILE A 91 9.18 6.11 13.88
CA ILE A 91 8.04 6.16 14.81
C ILE A 91 7.35 7.53 14.76
N ALA A 92 8.12 8.63 14.59
CA ALA A 92 7.57 9.99 14.53
C ALA A 92 6.57 10.15 13.39
N GLU A 93 6.92 9.70 12.18
CA GLU A 93 6.03 9.74 11.03
C GLU A 93 4.79 8.88 11.25
N ALA A 94 4.97 7.68 11.77
CA ALA A 94 3.87 6.75 12.02
C ALA A 94 2.88 7.30 13.04
N ILE A 95 3.36 7.81 14.18
CA ILE A 95 2.51 8.42 15.22
C ILE A 95 1.76 9.65 14.68
N LEU A 96 2.43 10.52 13.92
CA LEU A 96 1.75 11.66 13.29
C LEU A 96 0.60 11.18 12.40
N LYS A 97 0.84 10.22 11.52
CA LYS A 97 -0.19 9.70 10.61
C LYS A 97 -1.34 9.00 11.35
N MET A 98 -1.02 8.26 12.41
CA MET A 98 -2.05 7.64 13.26
C MET A 98 -2.88 8.68 14.01
N ALA A 99 -2.26 9.79 14.44
CA ALA A 99 -2.91 10.87 15.16
C ALA A 99 -3.83 11.73 14.27
N MET A 100 -3.40 12.03 13.04
CA MET A 100 -4.11 12.90 12.09
C MET A 100 -5.53 12.45 11.79
N GLY A 101 -5.75 11.13 11.63
CA GLY A 101 -7.02 10.59 11.13
C GLY A 101 -8.24 10.95 11.98
N ASN A 102 -8.10 10.93 13.29
CA ASN A 102 -9.17 11.25 14.25
C ASN A 102 -8.83 12.43 15.17
N GLY A 103 -7.73 13.13 14.94
CA GLY A 103 -7.33 14.26 15.77
C GLY A 103 -6.92 13.88 17.21
N ILE A 104 -6.50 12.64 17.41
CA ILE A 104 -6.14 12.11 18.74
C ILE A 104 -4.66 12.39 18.98
N GLY A 105 -4.36 13.05 20.10
CA GLY A 105 -3.00 13.38 20.51
C GLY A 105 -2.22 12.16 20.99
N PHE A 106 -0.93 12.37 21.27
CA PHE A 106 -0.05 11.28 21.73
C PHE A 106 1.05 11.81 22.66
N GLU A 107 1.30 11.13 23.75
CA GLU A 107 2.42 11.37 24.64
C GLU A 107 3.42 10.23 24.55
N TYR A 108 4.67 10.54 24.11
CA TYR A 108 5.75 9.57 24.06
C TYR A 108 6.21 9.15 25.46
N ASP A 109 6.55 7.88 25.60
CA ASP A 109 7.25 7.41 26.79
C ASP A 109 8.60 8.11 26.94
N LYS A 110 8.94 8.51 28.17
CA LYS A 110 10.15 9.27 28.49
C LYS A 110 11.44 8.46 28.26
N ALA A 111 11.35 7.13 28.29
CA ALA A 111 12.50 6.25 28.06
C ALA A 111 12.97 6.25 26.60
N LEU A 112 12.10 6.59 25.65
CA LEU A 112 12.49 6.65 24.25
C LEU A 112 13.47 7.79 23.97
N THR A 113 14.54 7.49 23.29
CA THR A 113 15.50 8.48 22.79
C THR A 113 14.99 9.14 21.50
N GLN A 114 15.55 10.29 21.17
CA GLN A 114 15.23 10.97 19.90
C GLN A 114 15.64 10.11 18.69
N ASP A 115 16.78 9.43 18.78
CA ASP A 115 17.28 8.55 17.72
C ASP A 115 16.33 7.34 17.48
N GLU A 116 15.69 6.83 18.53
CA GLU A 116 14.69 5.78 18.40
C GLU A 116 13.40 6.28 17.75
N ILE A 117 12.98 7.50 18.08
CA ILE A 117 11.75 8.08 17.54
C ILE A 117 11.87 8.39 16.03
N PHE A 118 13.02 8.87 15.59
CA PHE A 118 13.28 9.24 14.19
C PHE A 118 14.08 8.22 13.39
N GLY A 119 14.51 7.13 14.03
CA GLY A 119 15.29 6.06 13.40
C GLY A 119 14.44 5.17 12.49
N TYR A 120 15.13 4.41 11.62
CA TYR A 120 14.47 3.47 10.72
C TYR A 120 14.07 2.18 11.46
N ASP A 121 12.80 1.80 11.33
CA ASP A 121 12.24 0.58 11.89
C ASP A 121 11.46 -0.23 10.85
N TYR A 122 12.09 -0.51 9.70
CA TYR A 122 11.47 -1.28 8.64
C TYR A 122 11.05 -2.68 9.11
N GLY A 123 9.79 -3.05 8.76
CA GLY A 123 9.19 -4.30 9.17
C GLY A 123 8.63 -4.31 10.59
N ALA A 124 8.71 -3.18 11.31
CA ALA A 124 8.06 -3.01 12.59
C ALA A 124 6.57 -2.66 12.45
N PHE A 125 5.83 -2.87 13.54
CA PHE A 125 4.43 -2.46 13.66
C PHE A 125 4.25 -1.63 14.92
N ILE A 126 3.43 -0.58 14.81
CA ILE A 126 2.92 0.20 15.93
C ILE A 126 1.47 -0.19 16.10
N VAL A 127 1.08 -0.59 17.30
CA VAL A 127 -0.28 -1.01 17.62
C VAL A 127 -0.84 -0.20 18.80
N GLU A 128 -2.04 0.33 18.62
CA GLU A 128 -2.86 0.89 19.69
C GLU A 128 -3.64 -0.24 20.34
N VAL A 129 -3.56 -0.38 21.64
CA VAL A 129 -4.25 -1.45 22.36
C VAL A 129 -5.18 -0.88 23.42
N CYS A 130 -6.32 -1.55 23.62
CA CYS A 130 -7.33 -1.18 24.60
C CYS A 130 -7.82 -2.41 25.38
N GLY A 131 -8.03 -2.22 26.66
CA GLY A 131 -8.50 -3.25 27.60
C GLY A 131 -7.58 -3.42 28.79
N SER A 132 -8.12 -3.94 29.90
CA SER A 132 -7.36 -4.12 31.15
C SER A 132 -6.14 -5.02 31.03
N ASP A 133 -6.20 -5.98 30.11
CA ASP A 133 -5.16 -6.99 29.94
C ASP A 133 -4.32 -6.75 28.65
N ALA A 134 -4.55 -5.64 27.96
CA ALA A 134 -3.92 -5.34 26.67
C ALA A 134 -2.38 -5.23 26.80
N GLY A 135 -1.88 -4.61 27.85
CA GLY A 135 -0.44 -4.54 28.13
C GLY A 135 0.16 -5.92 28.39
N THR A 136 -0.52 -6.77 29.15
CA THR A 136 -0.10 -8.16 29.38
C THR A 136 -0.13 -8.97 28.10
N ALA A 137 -1.14 -8.74 27.24
CA ALA A 137 -1.23 -9.39 25.94
C ALA A 137 -0.07 -9.02 25.00
N CYS A 138 0.50 -7.81 25.10
CA CYS A 138 1.67 -7.42 24.30
C CYS A 138 2.96 -8.15 24.71
N GLY A 139 3.03 -8.65 25.97
CA GLY A 139 4.16 -9.43 26.47
C GLY A 139 5.49 -8.64 26.52
N GLU A 140 6.59 -9.36 26.68
CA GLU A 140 7.93 -8.77 26.73
C GLU A 140 8.44 -8.32 25.34
N GLU A 141 7.82 -8.78 24.27
CA GLU A 141 8.17 -8.45 22.89
C GLU A 141 7.65 -7.06 22.48
N GLY A 142 6.58 -6.58 23.13
CA GLY A 142 5.99 -5.28 22.90
C GLY A 142 6.72 -4.18 23.67
N ILE A 143 7.28 -3.21 22.96
CA ILE A 143 7.92 -2.03 23.54
C ILE A 143 6.87 -0.94 23.71
N LEU A 144 6.52 -0.55 24.94
CA LEU A 144 5.64 0.58 25.18
C LEU A 144 6.30 1.87 24.68
N ILE A 145 5.68 2.53 23.72
CA ILE A 145 6.23 3.77 23.13
C ILE A 145 5.49 5.03 23.57
N GLY A 146 4.35 4.89 24.20
CA GLY A 146 3.56 6.00 24.73
C GLY A 146 2.09 5.69 24.86
N ARG A 147 1.30 6.77 24.99
CA ARG A 147 -0.14 6.70 25.18
C ARG A 147 -0.86 7.77 24.38
N THR A 148 -2.02 7.43 23.87
CA THR A 148 -2.91 8.39 23.20
C THR A 148 -3.54 9.36 24.20
N THR A 149 -3.76 10.61 23.77
CA THR A 149 -4.34 11.69 24.56
C THR A 149 -5.52 12.36 23.83
N ASP A 150 -6.33 13.10 24.57
CA ASP A 150 -7.45 13.89 24.03
C ASP A 150 -7.12 15.40 23.91
N ASP A 151 -5.86 15.77 24.13
CA ASP A 151 -5.45 17.17 24.19
C ASP A 151 -5.06 17.78 22.82
N GLY A 152 -5.02 16.97 21.75
CA GLY A 152 -4.68 17.43 20.40
C GLY A 152 -3.21 17.78 20.20
N PHE A 153 -2.31 17.24 21.03
CA PHE A 153 -0.87 17.49 20.94
C PHE A 153 -0.12 16.17 20.77
N ILE A 154 1.03 16.25 20.09
CA ILE A 154 2.09 15.24 20.21
C ILE A 154 3.11 15.78 21.18
N SER A 155 3.36 15.05 22.27
CA SER A 155 4.15 15.55 23.39
C SER A 155 5.23 14.57 23.83
N ARG A 156 6.32 15.10 24.40
CA ARG A 156 7.42 14.35 25.00
C ARG A 156 8.13 15.21 26.05
N GLY A 157 8.19 14.70 27.27
CA GLY A 157 8.99 15.32 28.34
C GLY A 157 8.61 16.78 28.68
N GLY A 158 7.39 17.20 28.39
CA GLY A 158 6.88 18.54 28.60
C GLY A 158 6.92 19.44 27.35
N GLU A 159 7.59 19.04 26.29
CA GLU A 159 7.48 19.68 24.98
C GLU A 159 6.19 19.22 24.30
N LYS A 160 5.51 20.15 23.64
CA LYS A 160 4.23 19.88 22.95
C LYS A 160 4.23 20.51 21.56
N LEU A 161 3.79 19.75 20.59
CA LEU A 161 3.53 20.21 19.21
C LEU A 161 2.04 20.05 18.94
N ALA A 162 1.39 21.13 18.52
CA ALA A 162 -0.03 21.06 18.16
C ALA A 162 -0.22 20.18 16.93
N LEU A 163 -1.15 19.25 17.00
CA LEU A 163 -1.43 18.34 15.91
C LEU A 163 -1.95 19.09 14.67
N GLU A 164 -2.72 20.16 14.87
CA GLU A 164 -3.22 21.03 13.81
C GLU A 164 -2.07 21.66 13.00
N ASP A 165 -1.03 22.17 13.69
CA ASP A 165 0.15 22.77 13.03
C ASP A 165 0.91 21.72 12.23
N LEU A 166 1.08 20.51 12.79
CA LEU A 166 1.76 19.41 12.11
C LEU A 166 0.99 18.92 10.89
N CYS A 167 -0.34 18.88 10.96
CA CYS A 167 -1.20 18.54 9.82
C CYS A 167 -1.07 19.58 8.70
N SER A 168 -1.10 20.87 9.05
CA SER A 168 -0.94 21.95 8.09
C SER A 168 0.40 21.86 7.36
N ILE A 169 1.49 21.64 8.08
CA ILE A 169 2.83 21.48 7.48
C ILE A 169 2.86 20.25 6.55
N TYR A 170 2.21 19.17 6.94
CA TYR A 170 2.16 17.93 6.14
C TYR A 170 1.38 18.12 4.84
N GLU A 171 0.20 18.76 4.89
CA GLU A 171 -0.67 18.99 3.74
C GLU A 171 -0.09 20.07 2.80
N GLU A 172 0.44 21.17 3.32
CA GLU A 172 1.00 22.28 2.53
C GLU A 172 2.22 21.85 1.69
N LYS A 173 2.90 20.78 2.06
CA LYS A 173 4.10 20.30 1.36
C LYS A 173 3.89 20.06 -0.14
N LEU A 174 2.78 19.50 -0.52
CA LEU A 174 2.45 19.19 -1.91
C LEU A 174 1.32 20.06 -2.48
N GLU A 175 0.70 20.91 -1.67
CA GLU A 175 -0.46 21.73 -2.06
C GLU A 175 -0.23 22.53 -3.36
N PRO A 176 0.96 23.15 -3.61
CA PRO A 176 1.20 23.88 -4.86
C PRO A 176 1.23 23.00 -6.12
N VAL A 177 1.50 21.70 -5.98
CA VAL A 177 1.66 20.76 -7.10
C VAL A 177 0.48 19.79 -7.19
N TYR A 178 -0.02 19.38 -6.04
CA TYR A 178 -1.12 18.41 -5.91
C TYR A 178 -2.04 18.82 -4.75
N PRO A 179 -3.02 19.68 -4.99
CA PRO A 179 -3.90 20.21 -3.95
C PRO A 179 -4.68 19.11 -3.22
N CYS A 180 -4.65 19.13 -1.89
CA CYS A 180 -5.43 18.22 -1.06
C CYS A 180 -6.93 18.61 -1.04
N ASN A 181 -7.21 19.91 -1.13
CA ASN A 181 -8.56 20.47 -1.04
C ASN A 181 -8.95 21.14 -2.38
N ILE A 182 -9.42 20.32 -3.31
CA ILE A 182 -9.97 20.85 -4.57
C ILE A 182 -11.38 21.35 -4.29
N ARG A 183 -11.60 22.67 -4.47
CA ARG A 183 -12.94 23.24 -4.46
C ARG A 183 -13.64 22.78 -5.73
N THR A 184 -14.62 21.91 -5.61
CA THR A 184 -15.52 21.57 -6.72
C THR A 184 -16.48 22.73 -6.91
N GLU A 185 -16.30 23.47 -8.02
CA GLU A 185 -17.31 24.42 -8.49
C GLU A 185 -18.35 23.60 -9.27
N GLY A 186 -19.58 23.56 -8.79
CA GLY A 186 -20.70 22.89 -9.45
C GLY A 186 -21.50 21.93 -8.56
N GLU A 187 -22.55 21.41 -9.10
CA GLU A 187 -23.36 20.38 -8.45
C GLU A 187 -22.61 19.05 -8.42
N ALA A 188 -22.76 18.31 -7.32
CA ALA A 188 -22.21 16.97 -7.23
C ALA A 188 -22.75 16.10 -8.38
N PRO A 189 -21.90 15.34 -9.09
CA PRO A 189 -22.37 14.48 -10.16
C PRO A 189 -23.36 13.45 -9.62
N GLU A 190 -24.39 13.18 -10.42
CA GLU A 190 -25.39 12.17 -10.08
C GLU A 190 -24.72 10.80 -9.90
N ALA A 191 -25.06 10.10 -8.83
CA ALA A 191 -24.52 8.77 -8.57
C ALA A 191 -24.97 7.80 -9.67
N ILE A 192 -24.01 7.34 -10.47
CA ILE A 192 -24.25 6.35 -11.52
C ILE A 192 -23.99 4.96 -10.94
N SER A 193 -25.00 4.11 -10.94
CA SER A 193 -24.87 2.70 -10.59
C SER A 193 -25.36 1.82 -11.73
N PHE A 194 -24.64 0.73 -11.98
CA PHE A 194 -25.05 -0.27 -12.94
C PHE A 194 -25.06 -1.64 -12.29
N ALA A 195 -26.18 -2.35 -12.40
CA ALA A 195 -26.30 -3.73 -12.02
C ALA A 195 -26.84 -4.55 -13.19
N SER A 196 -26.09 -5.57 -13.63
CA SER A 196 -26.56 -6.50 -14.66
C SER A 196 -27.08 -7.77 -14.01
N SER A 197 -28.33 -8.11 -14.34
CA SER A 197 -28.91 -9.43 -14.00
C SER A 197 -28.60 -10.49 -15.05
N LYS A 198 -27.91 -10.14 -16.14
CA LYS A 198 -27.60 -11.07 -17.23
C LYS A 198 -26.16 -11.59 -17.09
N THR A 199 -26.04 -12.90 -17.05
CA THR A 199 -24.76 -13.57 -17.23
C THR A 199 -24.55 -13.80 -18.73
N PHE A 200 -23.46 -13.23 -19.26
CA PHE A 200 -23.10 -13.42 -20.66
C PHE A 200 -22.26 -14.70 -20.78
N SER A 201 -22.62 -15.55 -21.72
CA SER A 201 -21.79 -16.69 -22.11
C SER A 201 -21.54 -16.64 -23.61
N ALA A 202 -20.36 -17.10 -24.05
CA ALA A 202 -20.05 -17.15 -25.47
C ALA A 202 -21.06 -18.04 -26.19
N SER A 203 -21.51 -17.58 -27.36
CA SER A 203 -22.41 -18.35 -28.24
C SER A 203 -21.72 -19.58 -28.83
N VAL A 204 -20.42 -19.49 -29.06
CA VAL A 204 -19.56 -20.57 -29.50
C VAL A 204 -18.66 -20.99 -28.33
N LYS A 205 -18.67 -22.25 -27.98
CA LYS A 205 -17.84 -22.82 -26.90
C LYS A 205 -16.76 -23.69 -27.52
N THR A 206 -15.51 -23.32 -27.28
CA THR A 206 -14.31 -24.07 -27.68
C THR A 206 -13.62 -24.63 -26.44
N ALA A 207 -13.05 -25.83 -26.55
CA ALA A 207 -12.34 -26.46 -25.43
C ALA A 207 -11.06 -25.69 -25.05
N ARG A 208 -10.36 -25.14 -26.04
CA ARG A 208 -9.19 -24.28 -25.86
C ARG A 208 -9.31 -23.05 -26.79
N PRO A 209 -9.90 -21.96 -26.31
CA PRO A 209 -10.02 -20.75 -27.12
C PRO A 209 -8.64 -20.12 -27.34
N LYS A 210 -8.38 -19.64 -28.55
CA LYS A 210 -7.16 -18.87 -28.85
C LYS A 210 -7.27 -17.47 -28.25
N ALA A 211 -6.20 -17.01 -27.62
CA ALA A 211 -6.09 -15.68 -27.07
C ALA A 211 -4.93 -14.93 -27.74
N LEU A 212 -5.23 -14.01 -28.64
CA LEU A 212 -4.23 -13.19 -29.33
C LEU A 212 -3.90 -11.96 -28.47
N ILE A 213 -2.62 -11.82 -28.11
CA ILE A 213 -2.11 -10.76 -27.22
C ILE A 213 -1.25 -9.81 -28.07
N PRO A 214 -1.78 -8.65 -28.52
CA PRO A 214 -0.98 -7.68 -29.27
C PRO A 214 -0.03 -6.92 -28.34
N VAL A 215 1.22 -6.81 -28.77
CA VAL A 215 2.29 -6.11 -28.06
C VAL A 215 2.73 -4.91 -28.88
N PHE A 216 2.44 -3.73 -28.40
CA PHE A 216 2.87 -2.45 -28.96
C PHE A 216 4.15 -1.98 -28.26
N PRO A 217 4.93 -1.06 -28.84
CA PRO A 217 6.01 -0.41 -28.11
C PRO A 217 5.54 0.20 -26.80
N GLY A 218 6.16 -0.18 -25.69
CA GLY A 218 5.76 0.23 -24.34
C GLY A 218 4.70 -0.68 -23.67
N THR A 219 4.20 -1.72 -24.33
CA THR A 219 3.36 -2.73 -23.69
C THR A 219 4.18 -3.53 -22.65
N ASN A 220 3.58 -3.82 -21.52
CA ASN A 220 4.15 -4.62 -20.44
C ASN A 220 3.26 -5.80 -20.10
N CYS A 221 3.84 -6.79 -19.41
CA CYS A 221 3.14 -7.96 -18.85
C CYS A 221 2.52 -8.90 -19.89
N GLU A 222 2.97 -8.88 -21.15
CA GLU A 222 2.49 -9.79 -22.20
C GLU A 222 2.74 -11.25 -21.87
N TYR A 223 3.90 -11.57 -21.28
CA TYR A 223 4.21 -12.93 -20.85
C TYR A 223 3.38 -13.39 -19.65
N ASP A 224 3.12 -12.51 -18.70
CA ASP A 224 2.27 -12.83 -17.56
C ASP A 224 0.81 -12.98 -17.98
N THR A 225 0.35 -12.16 -18.92
CA THR A 225 -0.96 -12.28 -19.56
C THR A 225 -1.08 -13.62 -20.28
N ALA A 226 -0.08 -14.01 -21.05
CA ALA A 226 -0.07 -15.30 -21.73
C ALA A 226 -0.15 -16.48 -20.74
N LYS A 227 0.65 -16.45 -19.66
CA LYS A 227 0.57 -17.45 -18.59
C LYS A 227 -0.82 -17.53 -17.93
N ALA A 228 -1.47 -16.37 -17.72
CA ALA A 228 -2.81 -16.34 -17.14
C ALA A 228 -3.84 -17.01 -18.06
N PHE A 229 -3.80 -16.74 -19.36
CA PHE A 229 -4.65 -17.40 -20.35
C PHE A 229 -4.38 -18.90 -20.45
N ASP A 230 -3.11 -19.33 -20.45
CA ASP A 230 -2.76 -20.76 -20.48
C ASP A 230 -3.28 -21.48 -19.21
N ARG A 231 -3.10 -20.91 -18.04
CA ARG A 231 -3.66 -21.46 -16.77
C ARG A 231 -5.18 -21.54 -16.77
N ALA A 232 -5.85 -20.64 -17.47
CA ALA A 232 -7.30 -20.66 -17.67
C ALA A 232 -7.76 -21.66 -18.73
N GLY A 233 -6.83 -22.36 -19.39
CA GLY A 233 -7.12 -23.37 -20.41
C GLY A 233 -7.22 -22.84 -21.84
N ALA A 234 -6.84 -21.59 -22.09
CA ALA A 234 -6.74 -21.02 -23.43
C ALA A 234 -5.40 -21.35 -24.10
N GLU A 235 -5.27 -20.98 -25.36
CA GLU A 235 -4.03 -21.05 -26.16
C GLU A 235 -3.57 -19.62 -26.48
N PRO A 236 -2.64 -19.04 -25.66
CA PRO A 236 -2.18 -17.68 -25.85
C PRO A 236 -1.16 -17.58 -27.00
N GLU A 237 -1.29 -16.52 -27.78
CA GLU A 237 -0.30 -16.14 -28.80
C GLU A 237 0.09 -14.69 -28.61
N ILE A 238 1.39 -14.44 -28.33
CA ILE A 238 1.96 -13.08 -28.26
C ILE A 238 2.30 -12.61 -29.68
N PHE A 239 1.75 -11.47 -30.09
CA PHE A 239 1.99 -10.88 -31.39
C PHE A 239 2.60 -9.49 -31.27
N VAL A 240 3.86 -9.35 -31.69
CA VAL A 240 4.59 -8.07 -31.61
C VAL A 240 4.26 -7.20 -32.82
N ILE A 241 3.82 -5.98 -32.54
CA ILE A 241 3.60 -4.93 -33.55
C ILE A 241 4.93 -4.19 -33.78
N ASN A 242 5.52 -4.34 -34.95
CA ASN A 242 6.71 -3.61 -35.35
C ASN A 242 6.32 -2.22 -35.89
N ASN A 243 7.00 -1.17 -35.44
CA ASN A 243 6.68 0.22 -35.79
C ASN A 243 7.89 1.08 -36.11
N LEU A 244 9.03 0.47 -36.42
CA LEU A 244 10.25 1.23 -36.75
C LEU A 244 10.14 2.01 -38.06
N THR A 245 9.37 1.48 -39.01
CA THR A 245 9.10 2.14 -40.31
C THR A 245 7.61 2.07 -40.63
N ALA A 246 7.16 2.93 -41.57
CA ALA A 246 5.78 2.88 -42.07
C ALA A 246 5.43 1.53 -42.71
N SER A 247 6.40 0.88 -43.36
CA SER A 247 6.24 -0.46 -43.92
C SER A 247 6.04 -1.52 -42.83
N ASP A 248 6.77 -1.41 -41.73
CA ASP A 248 6.62 -2.34 -40.59
C ASP A 248 5.23 -2.24 -39.98
N VAL A 249 4.72 -1.01 -39.82
CA VAL A 249 3.36 -0.79 -39.33
C VAL A 249 2.32 -1.42 -40.26
N ALA A 250 2.41 -1.19 -41.56
CA ALA A 250 1.45 -1.74 -42.52
C ALA A 250 1.48 -3.28 -42.52
N SER A 251 2.66 -3.90 -42.59
CA SER A 251 2.78 -5.36 -42.56
C SER A 251 2.35 -5.98 -41.20
N SER A 252 2.61 -5.30 -40.09
CA SER A 252 2.14 -5.75 -38.78
C SER A 252 0.61 -5.73 -38.68
N ILE A 253 -0.04 -4.69 -39.21
CA ILE A 253 -1.51 -4.59 -39.24
C ILE A 253 -2.12 -5.70 -40.11
N GLU A 254 -1.57 -5.94 -41.28
CA GLU A 254 -2.05 -7.00 -42.16
C GLU A 254 -1.91 -8.38 -41.52
N SER A 255 -0.77 -8.67 -40.90
CA SER A 255 -0.51 -9.93 -40.22
C SER A 255 -1.39 -10.09 -38.98
N PHE A 256 -1.59 -9.03 -38.21
CA PHE A 256 -2.50 -9.03 -37.06
C PHE A 256 -3.96 -9.31 -37.47
N ALA A 257 -4.42 -8.65 -38.54
CA ALA A 257 -5.77 -8.87 -39.07
C ALA A 257 -5.96 -10.32 -39.58
N ALA A 258 -4.94 -10.94 -40.14
CA ALA A 258 -4.97 -12.35 -40.55
C ALA A 258 -5.13 -13.25 -39.32
N LYS A 259 -4.30 -13.05 -38.28
CA LYS A 259 -4.37 -13.81 -37.01
C LYS A 259 -5.71 -13.67 -36.29
N VAL A 260 -6.31 -12.48 -36.28
CA VAL A 260 -7.66 -12.28 -35.73
C VAL A 260 -8.71 -13.13 -36.46
N ARG A 261 -8.60 -13.24 -37.80
CA ARG A 261 -9.51 -14.10 -38.57
C ARG A 261 -9.30 -15.60 -38.30
N GLU A 262 -8.06 -16.01 -38.05
CA GLU A 262 -7.72 -17.39 -37.72
C GLU A 262 -8.16 -17.77 -36.29
N SER A 263 -8.39 -16.79 -35.43
CA SER A 263 -8.77 -16.99 -34.02
C SER A 263 -10.29 -17.07 -33.78
N GLN A 264 -11.10 -16.92 -34.82
CA GLN A 264 -12.57 -16.99 -34.75
C GLN A 264 -13.11 -18.44 -34.73
#